data_7e477207948045bd7486c9bac496b8f4
#
_entry.id   7e477207948045bd7486c9bac496b8f4
#
_cell.length_a   1.000
_cell.length_b   1.000
_cell.length_c   1.000
_cell.angle_alpha   90.00
_cell.angle_beta   90.00
_cell.angle_gamma   90.00
#
_symmetry.space_group_name_H-M   'P 1'
#
loop_
_entity.id
_entity.type
_entity.pdbx_description
1 polymer ?
#
loop_
_entity_poly.entity_id
_entity_poly.type
_entity_poly.pdbx_seq_one_letter_code
_entity_poly.pdbx_strand_id
1 'polypeptide(L)'
;MARQRRIKLERSAYYHIISRVANKAFLLEGSEIKNTIVRMLYRAADFSGIHVVSYVVMDNHFHLCIEVPDKKDIPKEEVIRRIGILYGDEKKDQVIRHLERLEEAGSFLEANLKIDRYRSRMGDLSEFMKTFKQRLTQWFNMNHHHEGTLWDGRFKSLLLENGPAVKAVVGYIHMNPVRAKIVEKAEDYPWSTAGAAVQSDKEASKGLSLDVADKRWLTRERKLIQGGIMGSQAFVEELSIHFKDNFHGVHVSPRPVRLGGSNLYMTHGQRSA
;
A
#
# COMPACT_ATOMS: atom_id res chain seq x y z
N MET A 1 -18.40 17.67 1.23
CA MET A 1 -17.09 17.87 0.62
C MET A 1 -16.87 16.82 -0.47
N ALA A 2 -16.50 17.23 -1.68
CA ALA A 2 -16.20 16.30 -2.77
C ALA A 2 -14.98 15.42 -2.39
N ARG A 3 -15.08 14.12 -2.68
CA ARG A 3 -14.01 13.16 -2.36
C ARG A 3 -12.87 13.33 -3.36
N GLN A 4 -11.68 13.66 -2.89
CA GLN A 4 -10.48 13.66 -3.72
C GLN A 4 -10.28 12.29 -4.38
N ARG A 5 -10.18 12.27 -5.71
CA ARG A 5 -9.86 11.06 -6.47
C ARG A 5 -8.39 10.70 -6.27
N ARG A 6 -8.08 9.40 -6.26
CA ARG A 6 -6.69 8.96 -6.22
C ARG A 6 -6.04 9.11 -7.57
N ILE A 7 -4.80 9.52 -7.54
CA ILE A 7 -3.95 9.53 -8.73
C ILE A 7 -3.56 8.09 -9.02
N LYS A 8 -3.94 7.58 -10.18
CA LYS A 8 -3.57 6.25 -10.68
C LYS A 8 -2.96 6.42 -12.06
N LEU A 9 -1.83 5.79 -12.29
CA LEU A 9 -1.21 5.71 -13.60
C LEU A 9 -1.63 4.39 -14.28
N GLU A 10 -1.67 4.37 -15.60
CA GLU A 10 -1.91 3.17 -16.39
C GLU A 10 -0.64 2.32 -16.56
N ARG A 11 0.53 2.92 -16.30
CA ARG A 11 1.85 2.28 -16.26
C ARG A 11 2.22 1.89 -14.83
N SER A 12 3.29 1.12 -14.66
CA SER A 12 3.86 0.81 -13.35
C SER A 12 4.08 2.09 -12.53
N ALA A 13 3.66 2.04 -11.28
CA ALA A 13 3.69 3.22 -10.41
C ALA A 13 3.96 2.85 -8.95
N TYR A 14 4.73 3.70 -8.27
CA TYR A 14 5.05 3.55 -6.86
C TYR A 14 4.17 4.45 -6.00
N TYR A 15 3.76 3.93 -4.85
CA TYR A 15 2.91 4.66 -3.92
C TYR A 15 3.38 4.50 -2.49
N HIS A 16 3.46 5.61 -1.77
CA HIS A 16 3.49 5.60 -0.31
C HIS A 16 2.05 5.62 0.21
N ILE A 17 1.72 4.66 1.05
CA ILE A 17 0.38 4.49 1.62
C ILE A 17 0.44 4.62 3.14
N ILE A 18 -0.58 5.26 3.69
CA ILE A 18 -0.78 5.36 5.13
C ILE A 18 -2.23 5.03 5.44
N SER A 19 -2.45 4.17 6.43
CA SER A 19 -3.77 3.96 7.02
C SER A 19 -3.66 3.98 8.53
N ARG A 20 -4.61 4.63 9.19
CA ARG A 20 -4.63 4.82 10.63
C ARG A 20 -5.88 4.21 11.24
N VAL A 21 -5.73 3.70 12.44
CA VAL A 21 -6.83 3.23 13.29
C VAL A 21 -7.71 4.41 13.71
N ALA A 22 -9.01 4.16 13.83
CA ALA A 22 -9.99 5.13 14.30
C ALA A 22 -9.59 5.71 15.67
N ASN A 23 -9.85 6.99 15.86
CA ASN A 23 -9.50 7.73 17.10
C ASN A 23 -8.02 7.65 17.49
N LYS A 24 -7.14 7.24 16.57
CA LYS A 24 -5.71 6.99 16.83
C LYS A 24 -5.47 5.94 17.93
N ALA A 25 -6.44 5.08 18.21
CA ALA A 25 -6.35 4.06 19.23
C ALA A 25 -5.22 3.06 18.90
N PHE A 26 -4.56 2.56 19.94
CA PHE A 26 -3.43 1.63 19.82
C PHE A 26 -3.93 0.17 19.71
N LEU A 27 -4.79 -0.09 18.71
CA LEU A 27 -5.42 -1.41 18.52
C LEU A 27 -4.54 -2.40 17.74
N LEU A 28 -3.39 -1.98 17.23
CA LEU A 28 -2.48 -2.85 16.50
C LEU A 28 -1.27 -3.29 17.34
N GLU A 29 -1.38 -3.16 18.65
CA GLU A 29 -0.34 -3.60 19.60
C GLU A 29 -0.27 -5.12 19.69
N GLY A 30 0.93 -5.60 20.07
CA GLY A 30 1.19 -7.03 20.28
C GLY A 30 1.72 -7.74 19.05
N SER A 31 2.57 -8.72 19.31
CA SER A 31 3.28 -9.49 18.28
C SER A 31 2.34 -10.30 17.40
N GLU A 32 1.31 -10.92 17.98
CA GLU A 32 0.36 -11.75 17.26
C GLU A 32 -0.44 -10.92 16.23
N ILE A 33 -0.94 -9.76 16.67
CA ILE A 33 -1.70 -8.85 15.78
C ILE A 33 -0.80 -8.38 14.63
N LYS A 34 0.41 -7.90 14.93
CA LYS A 34 1.35 -7.42 13.91
C LYS A 34 1.80 -8.50 12.95
N ASN A 35 2.07 -9.71 13.43
CA ASN A 35 2.39 -10.86 12.60
C ASN A 35 1.23 -11.20 11.65
N THR A 36 0.00 -11.15 12.14
CA THR A 36 -1.20 -11.38 11.33
C THR A 36 -1.37 -10.28 10.28
N ILE A 37 -1.13 -9.02 10.63
CA ILE A 37 -1.16 -7.90 9.67
C ILE A 37 -0.17 -8.12 8.54
N VAL A 38 1.10 -8.45 8.86
CA VAL A 38 2.14 -8.70 7.85
C VAL A 38 1.77 -9.88 6.96
N ARG A 39 1.30 -10.99 7.52
CA ARG A 39 0.84 -12.16 6.75
C ARG A 39 -0.31 -11.80 5.82
N MET A 40 -1.32 -11.06 6.31
CA MET A 40 -2.46 -10.62 5.48
C MET A 40 -2.06 -9.62 4.40
N LEU A 41 -1.09 -8.74 4.68
CA LEU A 41 -0.53 -7.80 3.72
C LEU A 41 0.03 -8.55 2.50
N TYR A 42 0.92 -9.52 2.73
CA TYR A 42 1.53 -10.29 1.64
C TYR A 42 0.51 -11.13 0.87
N ARG A 43 -0.43 -11.80 1.57
CA ARG A 43 -1.51 -12.54 0.87
C ARG A 43 -2.37 -11.64 -0.01
N ALA A 44 -2.69 -10.43 0.44
CA ALA A 44 -3.43 -9.47 -0.36
C ALA A 44 -2.60 -8.92 -1.53
N ALA A 45 -1.30 -8.72 -1.33
CA ALA A 45 -0.36 -8.28 -2.35
C ALA A 45 -0.21 -9.33 -3.45
N ASP A 46 0.01 -10.59 -3.08
CA ASP A 46 0.11 -11.73 -4.01
C ASP A 46 -1.17 -11.89 -4.84
N PHE A 47 -2.34 -11.82 -4.18
CA PHE A 47 -3.61 -11.85 -4.90
C PHE A 47 -3.73 -10.71 -5.91
N SER A 48 -3.38 -9.50 -5.49
CA SER A 48 -3.51 -8.31 -6.33
C SER A 48 -2.41 -8.18 -7.37
N GLY A 49 -1.32 -8.95 -7.27
CA GLY A 49 -0.12 -8.80 -8.10
C GLY A 49 0.60 -7.48 -7.83
N ILE A 50 0.55 -6.99 -6.61
CA ILE A 50 1.19 -5.76 -6.17
C ILE A 50 2.48 -6.11 -5.41
N HIS A 51 3.56 -5.39 -5.69
CA HIS A 51 4.84 -5.61 -5.03
C HIS A 51 4.96 -4.73 -3.79
N VAL A 52 5.20 -5.34 -2.63
CA VAL A 52 5.49 -4.62 -1.38
C VAL A 52 6.98 -4.31 -1.36
N VAL A 53 7.33 -3.04 -1.58
CA VAL A 53 8.72 -2.56 -1.58
C VAL A 53 9.22 -2.35 -0.15
N SER A 54 8.37 -1.75 0.70
CA SER A 54 8.69 -1.54 2.11
C SER A 54 7.41 -1.38 2.93
N TYR A 55 7.49 -1.76 4.20
CA TYR A 55 6.40 -1.58 5.16
C TYR A 55 6.92 -1.33 6.58
N VAL A 56 6.06 -0.75 7.41
CA VAL A 56 6.15 -0.76 8.86
C VAL A 56 4.76 -0.79 9.47
N VAL A 57 4.54 -1.66 10.44
CA VAL A 57 3.30 -1.77 11.22
C VAL A 57 3.53 -1.18 12.60
N MET A 58 2.97 -0.01 12.85
CA MET A 58 2.99 0.67 14.15
C MET A 58 1.74 0.31 14.96
N ASP A 59 1.68 0.69 16.23
CA ASP A 59 0.59 0.30 17.14
C ASP A 59 -0.79 0.88 16.77
N ASN A 60 -0.84 1.95 15.99
CA ASN A 60 -2.09 2.60 15.59
C ASN A 60 -2.16 3.00 14.11
N HIS A 61 -1.18 2.64 13.32
CA HIS A 61 -1.15 2.91 11.88
C HIS A 61 -0.09 2.04 11.20
N PHE A 62 -0.14 1.98 9.88
CA PHE A 62 0.93 1.40 9.08
C PHE A 62 1.31 2.30 7.91
N HIS A 63 2.53 2.14 7.46
CA HIS A 63 3.03 2.70 6.21
C HIS A 63 3.42 1.58 5.26
N LEU A 64 3.13 1.76 3.97
CA LEU A 64 3.56 0.88 2.90
C LEU A 64 4.21 1.72 1.80
N CYS A 65 5.29 1.23 1.23
CA CYS A 65 5.75 1.60 -0.11
C CYS A 65 5.48 0.42 -1.01
N ILE A 66 4.69 0.62 -2.05
CA ILE A 66 4.31 -0.45 -2.98
C ILE A 66 4.55 -0.03 -4.42
N GLU A 67 4.77 -1.03 -5.28
CA GLU A 67 4.70 -0.91 -6.71
C GLU A 67 3.41 -1.56 -7.22
N VAL A 68 2.62 -0.81 -7.95
CA VAL A 68 1.49 -1.34 -8.74
C VAL A 68 2.03 -1.53 -10.15
N PRO A 69 2.21 -2.77 -10.64
CA PRO A 69 2.74 -3.03 -11.97
C PRO A 69 1.76 -2.61 -13.06
N ASP A 70 2.26 -2.54 -14.28
CA ASP A 70 1.40 -2.35 -15.46
C ASP A 70 0.28 -3.39 -15.48
N LYS A 71 -0.90 -2.95 -15.90
CA LYS A 71 -2.00 -3.87 -16.13
C LYS A 71 -1.63 -4.81 -17.27
N LYS A 72 -1.52 -6.08 -16.94
CA LYS A 72 -1.34 -7.17 -17.90
C LYS A 72 -2.59 -8.01 -17.94
N ASP A 73 -2.85 -8.65 -19.08
CA ASP A 73 -3.85 -9.70 -19.12
C ASP A 73 -3.36 -10.86 -18.23
N ILE A 74 -4.20 -11.24 -17.28
CA ILE A 74 -3.87 -12.29 -16.30
C ILE A 74 -4.60 -13.55 -16.74
N PRO A 75 -3.88 -14.64 -17.10
CA PRO A 75 -4.51 -15.91 -17.51
C PRO A 75 -5.46 -16.46 -16.45
N LYS A 76 -6.48 -17.20 -16.88
CA LYS A 76 -7.51 -17.81 -16.00
C LYS A 76 -6.86 -18.63 -14.87
N GLU A 77 -5.86 -19.42 -15.20
CA GLU A 77 -5.13 -20.29 -14.28
C GLU A 77 -4.44 -19.48 -13.16
N GLU A 78 -3.83 -18.38 -13.55
CA GLU A 78 -3.17 -17.46 -12.59
C GLU A 78 -4.20 -16.76 -11.68
N VAL A 79 -5.36 -16.35 -12.21
CA VAL A 79 -6.45 -15.82 -11.40
C VAL A 79 -6.91 -16.85 -10.37
N ILE A 80 -7.10 -18.12 -10.78
CA ILE A 80 -7.49 -19.22 -9.90
C ILE A 80 -6.42 -19.49 -8.82
N ARG A 81 -5.14 -19.51 -9.20
CA ARG A 81 -4.04 -19.67 -8.25
C ARG A 81 -4.06 -18.58 -7.18
N ARG A 82 -4.22 -17.32 -7.58
CA ARG A 82 -4.29 -16.17 -6.67
C ARG A 82 -5.53 -16.19 -5.77
N ILE A 83 -6.67 -16.72 -6.25
CA ILE A 83 -7.84 -16.95 -5.40
C ILE A 83 -7.49 -17.89 -4.26
N GLY A 84 -6.75 -18.96 -4.50
CA GLY A 84 -6.28 -19.88 -3.47
C GLY A 84 -5.40 -19.19 -2.43
N ILE A 85 -4.47 -18.33 -2.85
CA ILE A 85 -3.61 -17.57 -1.93
C ILE A 85 -4.43 -16.71 -0.97
N LEU A 86 -5.42 -15.98 -1.49
CA LEU A 86 -6.19 -15.03 -0.66
C LEU A 86 -7.27 -15.70 0.17
N TYR A 87 -8.01 -16.66 -0.42
CA TYR A 87 -9.23 -17.22 0.17
C TYR A 87 -9.07 -18.65 0.68
N GLY A 88 -7.97 -19.32 0.36
CA GLY A 88 -7.69 -20.72 0.68
C GLY A 88 -8.12 -21.70 -0.41
N ASP A 89 -7.65 -22.94 -0.27
CA ASP A 89 -7.86 -23.98 -1.29
C ASP A 89 -9.32 -24.39 -1.42
N GLU A 90 -10.07 -24.46 -0.32
CA GLU A 90 -11.49 -24.76 -0.38
C GLU A 90 -12.25 -23.78 -1.30
N LYS A 91 -11.97 -22.49 -1.19
CA LYS A 91 -12.60 -21.47 -2.05
C LYS A 91 -12.13 -21.57 -3.48
N LYS A 92 -10.85 -21.85 -3.70
CA LYS A 92 -10.29 -22.12 -5.04
C LYS A 92 -11.04 -23.26 -5.72
N ASP A 93 -11.19 -24.40 -5.02
CA ASP A 93 -11.84 -25.61 -5.55
C ASP A 93 -13.34 -25.37 -5.80
N GLN A 94 -14.03 -24.61 -4.95
CA GLN A 94 -15.41 -24.18 -5.23
C GLN A 94 -15.53 -23.37 -6.52
N VAL A 95 -14.56 -22.47 -6.76
CA VAL A 95 -14.53 -21.67 -8.01
C VAL A 95 -14.28 -22.57 -9.20
N ILE A 96 -13.32 -23.48 -9.14
CA ILE A 96 -13.02 -24.44 -10.21
C ILE A 96 -14.26 -25.25 -10.58
N ARG A 97 -14.87 -25.95 -9.60
CA ARG A 97 -16.09 -26.75 -9.83
C ARG A 97 -17.26 -25.94 -10.39
N HIS A 98 -17.34 -24.66 -10.03
CA HIS A 98 -18.37 -23.78 -10.57
C HIS A 98 -18.11 -23.42 -12.03
N LEU A 99 -16.86 -23.16 -12.39
CA LEU A 99 -16.46 -22.86 -13.77
C LEU A 99 -16.66 -24.08 -14.67
N GLU A 100 -16.25 -25.26 -14.23
CA GLU A 100 -16.43 -26.53 -14.96
C GLU A 100 -17.92 -26.77 -15.30
N ARG A 101 -18.80 -26.62 -14.30
CA ARG A 101 -20.27 -26.74 -14.53
C ARG A 101 -20.82 -25.75 -15.55
N LEU A 102 -20.32 -24.49 -15.53
CA LEU A 102 -20.74 -23.49 -16.50
C LEU A 102 -20.25 -23.83 -17.93
N GLU A 103 -19.03 -24.30 -18.03
CA GLU A 103 -18.42 -24.69 -19.32
C GLU A 103 -19.10 -25.95 -19.92
N GLU A 104 -19.40 -26.96 -19.10
CA GLU A 104 -20.18 -28.14 -19.46
C GLU A 104 -21.60 -27.79 -19.94
N ALA A 105 -22.21 -26.77 -19.32
CA ALA A 105 -23.53 -26.25 -19.73
C ALA A 105 -23.46 -25.30 -20.95
N GLY A 106 -22.29 -25.07 -21.53
CA GLY A 106 -22.11 -24.15 -22.67
C GLY A 106 -22.18 -22.66 -22.29
N SER A 107 -22.20 -22.34 -20.98
CA SER A 107 -22.32 -20.95 -20.45
C SER A 107 -20.96 -20.28 -20.36
N PHE A 108 -20.17 -20.26 -21.41
CA PHE A 108 -18.80 -19.72 -21.45
C PHE A 108 -18.74 -18.24 -21.09
N LEU A 109 -19.76 -17.44 -21.45
CA LEU A 109 -19.83 -16.03 -21.10
C LEU A 109 -19.88 -15.84 -19.56
N GLU A 110 -20.70 -16.61 -18.87
CA GLU A 110 -20.84 -16.54 -17.42
C GLU A 110 -19.55 -16.98 -16.71
N ALA A 111 -18.91 -18.03 -17.22
CA ALA A 111 -17.61 -18.48 -16.71
C ALA A 111 -16.55 -17.38 -16.83
N ASN A 112 -16.46 -16.71 -17.98
CA ASN A 112 -15.55 -15.59 -18.18
C ASN A 112 -15.88 -14.40 -17.26
N LEU A 113 -17.15 -14.00 -17.16
CA LEU A 113 -17.58 -12.93 -16.27
C LEU A 113 -17.24 -13.24 -14.78
N LYS A 114 -17.29 -14.50 -14.38
CA LYS A 114 -16.90 -14.93 -13.05
C LYS A 114 -15.42 -14.71 -12.79
N ILE A 115 -14.56 -15.06 -13.71
CA ILE A 115 -13.12 -14.84 -13.64
C ILE A 115 -12.80 -13.34 -13.66
N ASP A 116 -13.46 -12.58 -14.54
CA ASP A 116 -13.24 -11.14 -14.71
C ASP A 116 -13.57 -10.34 -13.43
N ARG A 117 -14.54 -10.79 -12.63
CA ARG A 117 -14.81 -10.20 -11.31
C ARG A 117 -13.62 -10.30 -10.34
N TYR A 118 -12.83 -11.37 -10.44
CA TYR A 118 -11.58 -11.47 -9.66
C TYR A 118 -10.44 -10.72 -10.35
N ARG A 119 -10.29 -10.87 -11.68
CA ARG A 119 -9.24 -10.21 -12.46
C ARG A 119 -9.30 -8.68 -12.35
N SER A 120 -10.49 -8.08 -12.36
CA SER A 120 -10.68 -6.63 -12.23
C SER A 120 -10.17 -6.04 -10.91
N ARG A 121 -10.01 -6.87 -9.87
CA ARG A 121 -9.48 -6.48 -8.56
C ARG A 121 -7.95 -6.58 -8.49
N MET A 122 -7.31 -7.17 -9.48
CA MET A 122 -5.86 -7.32 -9.58
C MET A 122 -5.25 -6.10 -10.28
N GLY A 123 -4.03 -5.73 -9.94
CA GLY A 123 -3.36 -4.54 -10.47
C GLY A 123 -4.05 -3.21 -10.12
N ASP A 124 -4.87 -3.18 -9.08
CA ASP A 124 -5.56 -1.96 -8.65
C ASP A 124 -5.27 -1.63 -7.19
N LEU A 125 -4.66 -0.45 -6.98
CA LEU A 125 -4.32 0.08 -5.65
C LEU A 125 -5.52 0.12 -4.69
N SER A 126 -6.69 0.54 -5.19
CA SER A 126 -7.87 0.73 -4.33
C SER A 126 -8.49 -0.59 -3.93
N GLU A 127 -8.56 -1.56 -4.84
CA GLU A 127 -9.05 -2.90 -4.57
C GLU A 127 -8.10 -3.69 -3.67
N PHE A 128 -6.78 -3.54 -3.85
CA PHE A 128 -5.77 -4.08 -2.94
C PHE A 128 -6.01 -3.60 -1.51
N MET A 129 -6.05 -2.29 -1.32
CA MET A 129 -6.20 -1.69 0.01
C MET A 129 -7.58 -1.98 0.62
N LYS A 130 -8.62 -2.04 -0.18
CA LYS A 130 -9.96 -2.46 0.24
C LYS A 130 -9.93 -3.89 0.75
N THR A 131 -9.39 -4.81 -0.05
CA THR A 131 -9.27 -6.24 0.29
C THR A 131 -8.47 -6.42 1.58
N PHE A 132 -7.30 -5.83 1.68
CA PHE A 132 -6.43 -5.91 2.86
C PHE A 132 -7.13 -5.38 4.12
N LYS A 133 -7.63 -4.14 4.07
CA LYS A 133 -8.25 -3.50 5.23
C LYS A 133 -9.55 -4.18 5.68
N GLN A 134 -10.39 -4.63 4.74
CA GLN A 134 -11.64 -5.35 5.09
C GLN A 134 -11.35 -6.68 5.77
N ARG A 135 -10.43 -7.48 5.22
CA ARG A 135 -10.06 -8.76 5.81
C ARG A 135 -9.42 -8.59 7.19
N LEU A 136 -8.56 -7.59 7.33
CA LEU A 136 -7.97 -7.29 8.64
C LEU A 136 -9.02 -6.85 9.66
N THR A 137 -9.98 -5.98 9.27
CA THR A 137 -11.07 -5.59 10.16
C THR A 137 -11.93 -6.78 10.57
N GLN A 138 -12.30 -7.64 9.61
CA GLN A 138 -13.10 -8.84 9.90
C GLN A 138 -12.38 -9.76 10.89
N TRP A 139 -11.09 -10.04 10.63
CA TRP A 139 -10.28 -10.86 11.53
C TRP A 139 -10.16 -10.22 12.92
N PHE A 140 -9.88 -8.92 12.98
CA PHE A 140 -9.72 -8.22 14.24
C PHE A 140 -11.02 -8.25 15.07
N ASN A 141 -12.16 -7.93 14.44
CA ASN A 141 -13.46 -7.92 15.11
C ASN A 141 -13.82 -9.30 15.66
N MET A 142 -13.57 -10.37 14.89
CA MET A 142 -13.83 -11.75 15.33
C MET A 142 -12.97 -12.20 16.50
N ASN A 143 -11.70 -11.78 16.57
CA ASN A 143 -10.74 -12.28 17.55
C ASN A 143 -10.57 -11.37 18.78
N HIS A 144 -11.05 -10.12 18.72
CA HIS A 144 -10.85 -9.15 19.79
C HIS A 144 -12.14 -8.52 20.29
N HIS A 145 -13.30 -9.15 20.02
CA HIS A 145 -14.62 -8.65 20.44
C HIS A 145 -14.85 -7.17 20.12
N HIS A 146 -14.36 -6.74 18.96
CA HIS A 146 -14.47 -5.37 18.47
C HIS A 146 -15.58 -5.28 17.43
N GLU A 147 -16.34 -4.21 17.43
CA GLU A 147 -17.41 -3.96 16.47
C GLU A 147 -17.13 -2.72 15.61
N GLY A 148 -17.64 -2.73 14.39
CA GLY A 148 -17.57 -1.59 13.49
C GLY A 148 -16.26 -1.47 12.74
N THR A 149 -15.90 -0.24 12.35
CA THR A 149 -14.71 0.02 11.54
C THR A 149 -13.46 0.18 12.39
N LEU A 150 -12.39 -0.52 11.99
CA LEU A 150 -11.07 -0.37 12.60
C LEU A 150 -10.35 0.92 12.18
N TRP A 151 -10.80 1.60 11.10
CA TRP A 151 -10.01 2.63 10.42
C TRP A 151 -10.62 4.02 10.52
N ASP A 152 -9.74 5.03 10.67
CA ASP A 152 -10.05 6.47 10.65
C ASP A 152 -10.45 6.96 9.23
N GLY A 153 -11.05 6.07 8.42
CA GLY A 153 -11.51 6.37 7.08
C GLY A 153 -10.63 5.79 5.97
N ARG A 154 -10.56 6.52 4.84
CA ARG A 154 -9.82 6.07 3.66
C ARG A 154 -8.30 6.19 3.89
N PHE A 155 -7.54 5.25 3.35
CA PHE A 155 -6.08 5.38 3.30
C PHE A 155 -5.66 6.60 2.48
N LYS A 156 -4.52 7.19 2.82
CA LYS A 156 -3.86 8.23 2.04
C LYS A 156 -2.82 7.59 1.15
N SER A 157 -2.64 8.12 -0.04
CA SER A 157 -1.61 7.68 -0.98
C SER A 157 -0.87 8.87 -1.57
N LEU A 158 0.45 8.74 -1.69
CA LEU A 158 1.36 9.67 -2.34
C LEU A 158 1.97 8.92 -3.52
N LEU A 159 1.79 9.42 -4.74
CA LEU A 159 2.41 8.89 -5.94
C LEU A 159 3.89 9.27 -5.95
N LEU A 160 4.76 8.31 -6.23
CA LEU A 160 6.20 8.48 -6.21
C LEU A 160 6.80 8.29 -7.59
N GLU A 161 7.73 9.16 -7.97
CA GLU A 161 8.64 8.89 -9.07
C GLU A 161 9.61 7.75 -8.66
N ASN A 162 9.86 6.82 -9.58
CA ASN A 162 10.83 5.75 -9.32
C ASN A 162 12.24 6.32 -9.08
N GLY A 163 13.03 5.63 -8.29
CA GLY A 163 14.40 6.00 -7.96
C GLY A 163 14.52 6.82 -6.67
N PRO A 164 14.98 8.08 -6.70
CA PRO A 164 15.28 8.85 -5.48
C PRO A 164 14.07 9.05 -4.56
N ALA A 165 12.85 9.26 -5.10
CA ALA A 165 11.66 9.45 -4.30
C ALA A 165 11.24 8.17 -3.56
N VAL A 166 11.34 7.01 -4.23
CA VAL A 166 11.10 5.70 -3.60
C VAL A 166 12.11 5.44 -2.49
N LYS A 167 13.41 5.66 -2.73
CA LYS A 167 14.46 5.49 -1.71
C LYS A 167 14.21 6.37 -0.49
N ALA A 168 13.85 7.63 -0.71
CA ALA A 168 13.52 8.58 0.35
C ALA A 168 12.35 8.10 1.22
N VAL A 169 11.29 7.61 0.59
CA VAL A 169 10.11 7.09 1.31
C VAL A 169 10.42 5.79 2.04
N VAL A 170 11.21 4.89 1.46
CA VAL A 170 11.66 3.67 2.13
C VAL A 170 12.44 4.03 3.41
N GLY A 171 13.42 4.93 3.33
CA GLY A 171 14.14 5.42 4.50
C GLY A 171 13.21 6.06 5.55
N TYR A 172 12.25 6.88 5.11
CA TYR A 172 11.23 7.44 5.99
C TYR A 172 10.40 6.35 6.71
N ILE A 173 10.00 5.29 5.99
CA ILE A 173 9.23 4.17 6.55
C ILE A 173 10.05 3.44 7.61
N HIS A 174 11.29 3.09 7.32
CA HIS A 174 12.18 2.38 8.24
C HIS A 174 12.46 3.17 9.53
N MET A 175 12.55 4.49 9.43
CA MET A 175 12.81 5.35 10.59
C MET A 175 11.57 5.63 11.45
N ASN A 176 10.39 5.14 11.11
CA ASN A 176 9.17 5.36 11.91
C ASN A 176 9.30 4.86 13.35
N PRO A 177 9.76 3.62 13.64
CA PRO A 177 9.89 3.11 15.00
C PRO A 177 10.96 3.89 15.80
N VAL A 178 12.05 4.30 15.15
CA VAL A 178 13.11 5.11 15.78
C VAL A 178 12.59 6.49 16.15
N ARG A 179 11.85 7.16 15.25
CA ARG A 179 11.20 8.46 15.54
C ARG A 179 10.16 8.36 16.65
N ALA A 180 9.48 7.22 16.75
CA ALA A 180 8.54 6.94 17.84
C ALA A 180 9.23 6.56 19.16
N LYS A 181 10.57 6.45 19.16
CA LYS A 181 11.38 6.03 20.31
C LYS A 181 11.02 4.62 20.83
N ILE A 182 10.58 3.74 19.94
CA ILE A 182 10.26 2.33 20.25
C ILE A 182 11.53 1.49 20.21
N VAL A 183 12.42 1.78 19.25
CA VAL A 183 13.74 1.15 19.09
C VAL A 183 14.80 2.20 18.82
N GLU A 184 16.07 1.87 19.04
CA GLU A 184 17.20 2.75 18.73
C GLU A 184 17.60 2.65 17.24
N LYS A 185 17.51 1.46 16.66
CA LYS A 185 17.85 1.19 15.27
C LYS A 185 16.65 0.62 14.52
N ALA A 186 16.53 0.95 13.23
CA ALA A 186 15.39 0.51 12.41
C ALA A 186 15.31 -1.01 12.26
N GLU A 187 16.46 -1.68 12.20
CA GLU A 187 16.59 -3.13 12.11
C GLU A 187 16.12 -3.89 13.35
N ASP A 188 16.05 -3.22 14.51
CA ASP A 188 15.58 -3.82 15.76
C ASP A 188 14.04 -3.93 15.83
N TYR A 189 13.33 -3.37 14.85
CA TYR A 189 11.87 -3.42 14.82
C TYR A 189 11.35 -4.53 13.90
N PRO A 190 10.86 -5.67 14.44
CA PRO A 190 10.55 -6.88 13.65
C PRO A 190 9.45 -6.69 12.61
N TRP A 191 8.49 -5.79 12.87
CA TRP A 191 7.32 -5.56 11.99
C TRP A 191 7.55 -4.45 10.98
N SER A 192 8.74 -4.42 10.44
CA SER A 192 9.17 -3.56 9.34
C SER A 192 10.00 -4.36 8.34
N THR A 193 10.11 -3.86 7.11
CA THR A 193 11.01 -4.46 6.11
C THR A 193 12.47 -4.43 6.59
N ALA A 194 12.88 -3.40 7.32
CA ALA A 194 14.24 -3.32 7.87
C ALA A 194 14.51 -4.46 8.89
N GLY A 195 13.60 -4.68 9.84
CA GLY A 195 13.73 -5.77 10.82
C GLY A 195 13.59 -7.15 10.19
N ALA A 196 12.66 -7.33 9.25
CA ALA A 196 12.48 -8.60 8.53
C ALA A 196 13.73 -8.98 7.72
N ALA A 197 14.41 -8.03 7.11
CA ALA A 197 15.64 -8.27 6.33
C ALA A 197 16.79 -8.81 7.20
N VAL A 198 16.85 -8.46 8.47
CA VAL A 198 17.86 -8.98 9.41
C VAL A 198 17.52 -10.39 9.90
N GLN A 199 16.21 -10.68 10.03
CA GLN A 199 15.73 -11.99 10.48
C GLN A 199 15.72 -13.04 9.37
N SER A 200 15.51 -12.64 8.11
CA SER A 200 15.55 -13.49 6.93
C SER A 200 16.89 -13.35 6.25
N ASP A 201 17.79 -14.31 6.53
CA ASP A 201 19.05 -14.56 5.82
C ASP A 201 19.85 -13.34 5.29
N LYS A 202 21.13 -13.26 5.67
CA LYS A 202 22.07 -12.20 5.33
C LYS A 202 22.24 -11.91 3.81
N GLU A 203 21.76 -12.78 2.94
CA GLU A 203 21.81 -12.56 1.49
C GLU A 203 20.68 -11.67 0.95
N ALA A 204 19.48 -11.72 1.52
CA ALA A 204 18.38 -10.81 1.17
C ALA A 204 18.71 -9.34 1.55
N SER A 205 19.58 -9.13 2.54
CA SER A 205 20.01 -7.80 2.99
C SER A 205 21.01 -7.13 2.05
N LYS A 206 21.67 -7.85 1.16
CA LYS A 206 22.65 -7.29 0.21
C LYS A 206 22.02 -6.41 -0.90
N GLY A 207 20.72 -6.58 -1.17
CA GLY A 207 20.00 -5.75 -2.14
C GLY A 207 19.44 -4.44 -1.58
N LEU A 208 19.28 -4.35 -0.27
CA LEU A 208 18.93 -3.14 0.45
C LEU A 208 20.20 -2.52 1.04
N SER A 209 21.00 -1.83 0.23
CA SER A 209 21.97 -0.89 0.79
C SER A 209 21.18 0.28 1.39
N LEU A 210 20.71 0.03 2.60
CA LEU A 210 20.02 1.00 3.42
C LEU A 210 21.06 1.98 3.94
N ASP A 211 21.21 3.08 3.24
CA ASP A 211 21.73 4.30 3.86
C ASP A 211 20.68 4.86 4.82
N VAL A 212 20.26 3.98 5.78
CA VAL A 212 19.19 4.25 6.77
C VAL A 212 19.66 5.26 7.81
N ALA A 213 20.97 5.50 7.88
CA ALA A 213 21.61 6.40 8.84
C ALA A 213 21.41 7.89 8.54
N ASP A 214 20.68 8.25 7.50
CA ASP A 214 20.46 9.65 7.16
C ASP A 214 19.53 10.33 8.18
N LYS A 215 20.12 11.12 9.05
CA LYS A 215 19.42 11.90 10.09
C LYS A 215 18.28 12.78 9.58
N ARG A 216 18.23 13.04 8.25
CA ARG A 216 17.13 13.79 7.62
C ARG A 216 15.78 13.10 7.79
N TRP A 217 15.76 11.78 7.90
CA TRP A 217 14.52 11.00 8.07
C TRP A 217 14.01 10.92 9.52
N LEU A 218 14.78 11.45 10.47
CA LEU A 218 14.35 11.56 11.88
C LEU A 218 13.28 12.64 12.08
N THR A 219 13.18 13.63 11.18
CA THR A 219 12.15 14.66 11.24
C THR A 219 10.85 14.16 10.61
N ARG A 220 9.73 14.42 11.28
CA ARG A 220 8.41 14.07 10.78
C ARG A 220 8.02 14.99 9.63
N GLU A 221 8.20 14.53 8.41
CA GLU A 221 7.72 15.24 7.22
C GLU A 221 6.20 15.12 7.10
N ARG A 222 5.46 16.11 7.60
CA ARG A 222 3.98 16.16 7.53
C ARG A 222 3.47 16.03 6.08
N LYS A 223 4.24 16.51 5.12
CA LYS A 223 3.92 16.47 3.69
C LYS A 223 3.80 15.03 3.16
N LEU A 224 4.67 14.10 3.59
CA LEU A 224 4.64 12.70 3.18
C LEU A 224 3.36 11.97 3.59
N ILE A 225 2.60 12.53 4.51
CA ILE A 225 1.35 11.94 5.01
C ILE A 225 0.09 12.62 4.49
N GLN A 226 0.21 13.65 3.64
CA GLN A 226 -0.95 14.38 3.12
C GLN A 226 -1.48 13.84 1.79
N GLY A 227 -0.68 13.06 1.08
CA GLY A 227 -0.97 12.57 -0.27
C GLY A 227 -0.52 13.55 -1.35
N GLY A 228 -0.65 13.17 -2.62
CA GLY A 228 -0.24 13.96 -3.78
C GLY A 228 0.79 13.24 -4.66
N ILE A 229 1.78 13.98 -5.15
CA ILE A 229 2.85 13.52 -6.05
C ILE A 229 4.20 13.93 -5.47
N MET A 230 5.21 13.07 -5.56
CA MET A 230 6.58 13.34 -5.13
C MET A 230 7.58 12.79 -6.15
N GLY A 231 8.56 13.60 -6.53
CA GLY A 231 9.59 13.22 -7.49
C GLY A 231 10.51 14.38 -7.84
N SER A 232 11.10 14.33 -9.03
CA SER A 232 11.78 15.46 -9.65
C SER A 232 10.80 16.61 -9.89
N GLN A 233 11.31 17.80 -10.09
CA GLN A 233 10.46 18.96 -10.37
C GLN A 233 9.59 18.72 -11.62
N ALA A 234 10.21 18.25 -12.70
CA ALA A 234 9.53 17.96 -13.96
C ALA A 234 8.40 16.93 -13.79
N PHE A 235 8.66 15.83 -13.08
CA PHE A 235 7.66 14.79 -12.80
C PHE A 235 6.46 15.35 -12.03
N VAL A 236 6.70 16.16 -10.99
CA VAL A 236 5.62 16.75 -10.18
C VAL A 236 4.83 17.76 -10.97
N GLU A 237 5.46 18.61 -11.80
CA GLU A 237 4.81 19.59 -12.65
C GLU A 237 3.92 18.93 -13.71
N GLU A 238 4.48 17.97 -14.48
CA GLU A 238 3.76 17.23 -15.52
C GLU A 238 2.49 16.57 -14.96
N LEU A 239 2.63 15.80 -13.90
CA LEU A 239 1.50 15.07 -13.33
C LEU A 239 0.52 15.97 -12.57
N SER A 240 0.96 17.09 -12.02
CA SER A 240 0.07 18.06 -11.39
C SER A 240 -0.88 18.71 -12.42
N ILE A 241 -0.39 18.95 -13.65
CA ILE A 241 -1.22 19.44 -14.75
C ILE A 241 -2.19 18.34 -15.19
N HIS A 242 -1.69 17.13 -15.42
CA HIS A 242 -2.48 16.00 -15.90
C HIS A 242 -3.62 15.61 -14.94
N PHE A 243 -3.36 15.67 -13.63
CA PHE A 243 -4.33 15.30 -12.59
C PHE A 243 -4.97 16.51 -11.90
N LYS A 244 -4.98 17.69 -12.52
CA LYS A 244 -5.54 18.91 -11.93
C LYS A 244 -6.95 18.70 -11.36
N ASP A 245 -7.79 17.97 -12.06
CA ASP A 245 -9.17 17.69 -11.63
C ASP A 245 -9.28 16.72 -10.45
N ASN A 246 -8.23 15.97 -10.13
CA ASN A 246 -8.20 15.07 -8.96
C ASN A 246 -8.01 15.84 -7.64
N PHE A 247 -7.59 17.09 -7.70
CA PHE A 247 -7.31 17.94 -6.54
C PHE A 247 -8.46 18.89 -6.17
N HIS A 248 -9.71 18.60 -6.57
CA HIS A 248 -10.88 19.42 -6.28
C HIS A 248 -10.96 19.79 -4.78
N GLY A 249 -11.07 21.10 -4.52
CA GLY A 249 -11.15 21.67 -3.17
C GLY A 249 -9.81 21.79 -2.43
N VAL A 250 -8.70 21.49 -3.11
CA VAL A 250 -7.34 21.82 -2.66
C VAL A 250 -6.71 22.65 -3.77
N HIS A 251 -6.39 23.91 -3.49
CA HIS A 251 -5.54 24.67 -4.39
C HIS A 251 -4.17 24.00 -4.43
N VAL A 252 -3.94 23.14 -5.42
CA VAL A 252 -2.60 22.64 -5.69
C VAL A 252 -1.86 23.77 -6.37
N SER A 253 -0.87 24.33 -5.69
CA SER A 253 0.02 25.29 -6.33
C SER A 253 0.66 24.60 -7.53
N PRO A 254 0.63 25.21 -8.73
CA PRO A 254 1.35 24.68 -9.89
C PRO A 254 2.86 24.66 -9.69
N ARG A 255 3.36 25.29 -8.61
CA ARG A 255 4.77 25.29 -8.25
C ARG A 255 5.01 24.23 -7.18
N PRO A 256 5.73 23.14 -7.50
CA PRO A 256 6.09 22.13 -6.54
C PRO A 256 6.99 22.70 -5.44
N VAL A 257 6.82 22.22 -4.22
CA VAL A 257 7.66 22.62 -3.09
C VAL A 257 8.82 21.66 -2.96
N ARG A 258 10.02 22.20 -2.94
CA ARG A 258 11.25 21.44 -2.70
C ARG A 258 11.26 20.90 -1.26
N LEU A 259 11.58 19.63 -1.10
CA LEU A 259 11.79 19.01 0.22
C LEU A 259 13.19 19.36 0.72
N GLY A 260 13.29 19.88 1.93
CA GLY A 260 14.46 20.49 2.53
C GLY A 260 15.80 19.87 2.15
N GLY A 261 16.66 20.62 1.46
CA GLY A 261 18.01 20.22 1.08
C GLY A 261 18.14 19.11 0.01
N SER A 262 17.04 18.48 -0.42
CA SER A 262 17.03 17.43 -1.44
C SER A 262 16.66 17.96 -2.82
N ASN A 263 16.90 17.17 -3.88
CA ASN A 263 16.39 17.44 -5.23
C ASN A 263 14.98 16.85 -5.46
N LEU A 264 14.24 16.60 -4.40
CA LEU A 264 12.88 16.10 -4.46
C LEU A 264 11.88 17.23 -4.23
N TYR A 265 10.79 17.15 -4.96
CA TYR A 265 9.68 18.10 -4.97
C TYR A 265 8.37 17.38 -4.66
N MET A 266 7.42 18.11 -4.14
CA MET A 266 6.06 17.61 -3.87
C MET A 266 5.00 18.60 -4.31
N THR A 267 3.81 18.08 -4.62
CA THR A 267 2.63 18.91 -4.74
C THR A 267 2.35 19.62 -3.41
N HIS A 268 2.05 20.92 -3.49
CA HIS A 268 1.64 21.70 -2.34
C HIS A 268 0.13 21.92 -2.39
N GLY A 269 -0.59 21.33 -1.44
CA GLY A 269 -2.01 21.58 -1.25
C GLY A 269 -2.19 22.62 -0.14
N GLN A 270 -2.69 23.82 -0.46
CA GLN A 270 -3.26 24.72 0.52
C GLN A 270 -4.73 24.32 0.71
N ARG A 271 -5.15 24.04 1.95
CA ARG A 271 -6.58 24.03 2.27
C ARG A 271 -7.06 25.47 2.15
N SER A 272 -8.07 25.73 1.32
CA SER A 272 -8.87 26.93 1.49
C SER A 272 -9.39 26.96 2.93
N ALA A 273 -9.15 28.05 3.60
CA ALA A 273 -9.58 28.32 4.95
C ALA A 273 -11.09 28.21 5.09
#